data_7e2de3a9fdf253122c542288a072f2bd
#
_entry.id   7e2de3a9fdf253122c542288a072f2bd
#
_cell.length_a   1.000
_cell.length_b   1.000
_cell.length_c   1.000
_cell.angle_alpha   90.00
_cell.angle_beta   90.00
_cell.angle_gamma   90.00
#
_symmetry.space_group_name_H-M   'P 1'
#
loop_
_entity.id
_entity.type
_entity.pdbx_description
1 polymer ?
#
loop_
_entity_poly.entity_id
_entity_poly.type
_entity_poly.pdbx_seq_one_letter_code
_entity_poly.pdbx_strand_id
1 'polypeptide(L)'
;TCTSQQSTIWYDICLPQIADANILAATANAPDMLMSLQADKCDLVVTDQPTGKGALVAYPNFKLLEFGGAENDFQVTDEEINIGISMKKGNTELKTAIDGVLSKMTKDDFSKMMDDAIAVQPLAS
;
A
#
# COMPACT_ATOMS: atom_id res chain seq x y z
N THR A 1 2.28 0.34 19.87
CA THR A 1 2.44 -0.97 19.18
C THR A 1 2.03 -0.87 17.71
N CYS A 2 2.77 -1.53 16.82
CA CYS A 2 2.49 -1.49 15.39
C CYS A 2 2.79 -2.82 14.70
N THR A 3 2.18 -3.05 13.55
CA THR A 3 2.46 -4.20 12.68
C THR A 3 2.20 -3.86 11.22
N SER A 4 2.51 -4.79 10.34
CA SER A 4 2.20 -4.76 8.92
C SER A 4 2.14 -6.18 8.36
N GLN A 5 1.86 -6.29 7.06
CA GLN A 5 1.85 -7.56 6.35
C GLN A 5 3.28 -8.06 6.12
N GLN A 6 3.48 -9.37 6.31
CA GLN A 6 4.77 -10.04 6.08
C GLN A 6 5.22 -9.91 4.62
N SER A 7 6.54 -9.93 4.41
CA SER A 7 7.17 -9.87 3.09
C SER A 7 6.79 -8.61 2.30
N THR A 8 6.63 -7.50 3.00
CA THR A 8 6.40 -6.17 2.40
C THR A 8 7.43 -5.17 2.88
N ILE A 9 7.70 -4.16 2.07
CA ILE A 9 8.57 -3.04 2.47
C ILE A 9 8.00 -2.29 3.70
N TRP A 10 6.69 -2.33 3.88
CA TRP A 10 6.00 -1.70 5.00
C TRP A 10 6.43 -2.31 6.33
N TYR A 11 6.58 -3.64 6.39
CA TYR A 11 7.05 -4.33 7.57
C TYR A 11 8.57 -4.25 7.72
N ASP A 12 9.31 -4.56 6.63
CA ASP A 12 10.76 -4.77 6.70
C ASP A 12 11.55 -3.45 6.71
N ILE A 13 11.02 -2.39 6.07
CA ILE A 13 11.73 -1.12 5.87
C ILE A 13 11.05 0.04 6.61
N CYS A 14 9.72 0.19 6.49
CA CYS A 14 9.03 1.35 7.03
C CYS A 14 8.84 1.28 8.54
N LEU A 15 8.35 0.16 9.09
CA LEU A 15 8.11 0.04 10.53
C LEU A 15 9.35 0.32 11.39
N PRO A 16 10.57 -0.16 11.05
CA PRO A 16 11.78 0.13 11.82
C PRO A 16 12.16 1.61 11.89
N GLN A 17 11.60 2.46 11.03
CA GLN A 17 11.85 3.90 11.03
C GLN A 17 11.00 4.65 12.06
N ILE A 18 9.99 4.01 12.64
CA ILE A 18 9.15 4.62 13.67
C ILE A 18 9.89 4.55 15.01
N ALA A 19 10.35 5.70 15.49
CA ALA A 19 11.08 5.78 16.74
C ALA A 19 10.26 5.23 17.92
N ASP A 20 10.90 4.46 18.80
CA ASP A 20 10.33 3.87 20.01
C ASP A 20 9.10 2.96 19.76
N ALA A 21 8.91 2.50 18.53
CA ALA A 21 7.81 1.61 18.20
C ALA A 21 8.04 0.18 18.74
N ASN A 22 7.01 -0.39 19.36
CA ASN A 22 6.98 -1.82 19.64
C ASN A 22 6.37 -2.55 18.43
N ILE A 23 7.25 -3.15 17.62
CA ILE A 23 6.86 -3.86 16.39
C ILE A 23 6.44 -5.28 16.74
N LEU A 24 5.17 -5.59 16.49
CA LEU A 24 4.61 -6.93 16.68
C LEU A 24 4.98 -7.84 15.51
N ALA A 25 4.71 -9.14 15.66
CA ALA A 25 4.88 -10.09 14.56
C ALA A 25 4.06 -9.68 13.33
N ALA A 26 4.63 -9.86 12.13
CA ALA A 26 3.96 -9.57 10.89
C ALA A 26 2.68 -10.41 10.71
N THR A 27 1.67 -9.84 10.09
CA THR A 27 0.44 -10.55 9.75
C THR A 27 0.55 -11.27 8.39
N ALA A 28 -0.21 -12.32 8.20
CA ALA A 28 -0.12 -13.12 6.98
C ALA A 28 -0.64 -12.35 5.73
N ASN A 29 -1.62 -11.49 5.90
CA ASN A 29 -2.30 -10.77 4.83
C ASN A 29 -2.87 -9.44 5.34
N ALA A 30 -3.38 -8.61 4.43
CA ALA A 30 -3.97 -7.31 4.76
C ALA A 30 -5.26 -7.43 5.61
N PRO A 31 -6.20 -8.34 5.36
CA PRO A 31 -7.35 -8.55 6.25
C PRO A 31 -6.95 -8.84 7.69
N ASP A 32 -6.02 -9.74 7.93
CA ASP A 32 -5.54 -10.06 9.29
C ASP A 32 -4.88 -8.85 9.97
N MET A 33 -4.16 -8.04 9.19
CA MET A 33 -3.57 -6.79 9.66
C MET A 33 -4.65 -5.80 10.12
N LEU A 34 -5.66 -5.56 9.29
CA LEU A 34 -6.77 -4.66 9.63
C LEU A 34 -7.62 -5.17 10.79
N MET A 35 -7.84 -6.48 10.87
CA MET A 35 -8.52 -7.10 12.02
C MET A 35 -7.70 -6.94 13.31
N SER A 36 -6.38 -6.97 13.25
CA SER A 36 -5.53 -6.74 14.42
C SER A 36 -5.67 -5.31 14.94
N LEU A 37 -5.74 -4.32 14.05
CA LEU A 37 -6.00 -2.93 14.39
C LEU A 37 -7.42 -2.75 14.97
N GLN A 38 -8.43 -3.35 14.33
CA GLN A 38 -9.83 -3.29 14.78
C GLN A 38 -10.04 -3.92 16.16
N ALA A 39 -9.24 -4.94 16.49
CA ALA A 39 -9.31 -5.64 17.77
C ALA A 39 -8.39 -5.03 18.85
N ASP A 40 -7.89 -3.82 18.64
CA ASP A 40 -6.97 -3.10 19.55
C ASP A 40 -5.71 -3.91 19.93
N LYS A 41 -5.28 -4.84 19.07
CA LYS A 41 -4.03 -5.60 19.26
C LYS A 41 -2.80 -4.77 18.93
N CYS A 42 -2.95 -3.76 18.09
CA CYS A 42 -1.95 -2.75 17.78
C CYS A 42 -2.61 -1.37 17.67
N ASP A 43 -1.82 -0.33 17.81
CA ASP A 43 -2.28 1.07 17.80
C ASP A 43 -2.30 1.64 16.37
N LEU A 44 -1.44 1.10 15.50
CA LEU A 44 -1.36 1.48 14.09
C LEU A 44 -0.84 0.32 13.23
N VAL A 45 -1.12 0.42 11.94
CA VAL A 45 -0.55 -0.44 10.90
C VAL A 45 0.04 0.43 9.79
N VAL A 46 1.08 -0.06 9.14
CA VAL A 46 1.68 0.59 7.97
C VAL A 46 1.35 -0.23 6.73
N THR A 47 0.87 0.43 5.69
CA THR A 47 0.48 -0.22 4.44
C THR A 47 0.52 0.78 3.28
N ASP A 48 0.30 0.30 2.06
CA ASP A 48 0.14 1.18 0.90
C ASP A 48 -1.16 2.01 0.98
N GLN A 49 -1.14 3.13 0.27
CA GLN A 49 -2.26 4.07 0.25
C GLN A 49 -3.57 3.42 -0.25
N PRO A 50 -3.59 2.61 -1.33
CA PRO A 50 -4.80 1.94 -1.78
C PRO A 50 -5.43 1.02 -0.72
N THR A 51 -4.62 0.23 -0.04
CA THR A 51 -5.09 -0.63 1.08
C THR A 51 -5.64 0.22 2.22
N GLY A 52 -4.95 1.31 2.58
CA GLY A 52 -5.41 2.25 3.60
C GLY A 52 -6.74 2.91 3.24
N LYS A 53 -6.90 3.41 2.02
CA LYS A 53 -8.17 3.98 1.52
C LYS A 53 -9.30 2.96 1.53
N GLY A 54 -9.04 1.73 1.06
CA GLY A 54 -10.01 0.64 1.11
C GLY A 54 -10.43 0.29 2.54
N ALA A 55 -9.49 0.33 3.48
CA ALA A 55 -9.78 0.08 4.90
C ALA A 55 -10.77 1.08 5.50
N LEU A 56 -10.74 2.36 5.11
CA LEU A 56 -11.69 3.37 5.61
C LEU A 56 -13.14 3.08 5.21
N VAL A 57 -13.35 2.39 4.10
CA VAL A 57 -14.69 1.97 3.67
C VAL A 57 -15.23 0.86 4.58
N ALA A 58 -14.38 -0.12 4.93
CA ALA A 58 -14.76 -1.24 5.78
C ALA A 58 -14.77 -0.88 7.28
N TYR A 59 -13.90 0.02 7.70
CA TYR A 59 -13.68 0.43 9.10
C TYR A 59 -13.77 1.96 9.24
N PRO A 60 -14.97 2.54 9.33
CA PRO A 60 -15.17 4.00 9.39
C PRO A 60 -14.51 4.69 10.61
N ASN A 61 -14.15 3.93 11.63
CA ASN A 61 -13.46 4.43 12.82
C ASN A 61 -11.95 4.62 12.62
N PHE A 62 -11.39 4.07 11.54
CA PHE A 62 -9.99 4.22 11.25
C PHE A 62 -9.68 5.62 10.72
N LYS A 63 -8.43 6.01 10.87
CA LYS A 63 -7.89 7.23 10.27
C LYS A 63 -6.68 6.86 9.41
N LEU A 64 -6.63 7.41 8.23
CA LEU A 64 -5.47 7.29 7.34
C LEU A 64 -4.58 8.52 7.54
N LEU A 65 -3.31 8.28 7.83
CA LEU A 65 -2.26 9.30 7.83
C LEU A 65 -1.46 9.17 6.55
N GLU A 66 -1.41 10.22 5.77
CA GLU A 66 -0.66 10.30 4.52
C GLU A 66 0.39 11.42 4.66
N PHE A 67 1.65 11.09 4.43
CA PHE A 67 2.75 12.05 4.57
C PHE A 67 3.08 12.74 3.23
N GLY A 68 2.77 12.10 2.12
CA GLY A 68 2.84 12.68 0.77
C GLY A 68 4.24 13.09 0.32
N GLY A 69 5.28 12.41 0.78
CA GLY A 69 6.67 12.74 0.49
C GLY A 69 7.20 13.94 1.30
N ALA A 70 6.54 14.29 2.41
CA ALA A 70 7.01 15.31 3.32
C ALA A 70 8.30 14.87 4.05
N GLU A 71 8.98 15.80 4.73
CA GLU A 71 10.22 15.54 5.46
C GLU A 71 10.10 14.39 6.49
N ASN A 72 8.91 14.14 6.98
CA ASN A 72 8.61 13.09 7.96
C ASN A 72 8.10 11.79 7.33
N ASP A 73 8.13 11.66 6.00
CA ASP A 73 7.73 10.44 5.31
C ASP A 73 8.81 9.35 5.45
N PHE A 74 8.38 8.10 5.27
CA PHE A 74 9.32 6.98 5.28
C PHE A 74 10.39 7.12 4.20
N GLN A 75 11.62 6.85 4.58
CA GLN A 75 12.74 6.85 3.66
C GLN A 75 12.75 5.51 2.90
N VAL A 76 12.33 5.56 1.65
CA VAL A 76 12.30 4.44 0.71
C VAL A 76 12.90 4.87 -0.62
N THR A 77 13.46 3.94 -1.37
CA THR A 77 13.99 4.20 -2.70
C THR A 77 12.91 4.06 -3.77
N ASP A 78 13.09 4.70 -4.91
CA ASP A 78 12.17 4.55 -6.05
C ASP A 78 12.03 3.08 -6.48
N GLU A 79 13.12 2.30 -6.40
CA GLU A 79 13.12 0.87 -6.75
C GLU A 79 12.20 0.06 -5.82
N GLU A 80 12.12 0.42 -4.54
CA GLU A 80 11.30 -0.26 -3.54
C GLU A 80 9.81 0.03 -3.70
N ILE A 81 9.45 1.22 -4.18
CA ILE A 81 8.05 1.66 -4.29
C ILE A 81 7.48 1.59 -5.70
N ASN A 82 8.31 1.43 -6.73
CA ASN A 82 7.85 1.34 -8.10
C ASN A 82 7.08 0.03 -8.36
N ILE A 83 5.91 0.15 -8.95
CA ILE A 83 5.09 -0.98 -9.37
C ILE A 83 5.37 -1.26 -10.84
N GLY A 84 5.73 -2.50 -11.15
CA GLY A 84 6.02 -2.96 -12.51
C GLY A 84 4.97 -3.93 -13.05
N ILE A 85 4.83 -3.96 -14.37
CA ILE A 85 4.03 -4.97 -15.08
C ILE A 85 4.94 -6.09 -15.53
N SER A 86 4.78 -7.28 -14.95
CA SER A 86 5.55 -8.46 -15.30
C SER A 86 4.99 -9.13 -16.55
N MET A 87 5.87 -9.54 -17.46
CA MET A 87 5.48 -10.25 -18.67
C MET A 87 6.55 -11.28 -19.08
N LYS A 88 6.20 -12.18 -19.99
CA LYS A 88 7.14 -13.17 -20.52
C LYS A 88 8.31 -12.45 -21.21
N LYS A 89 9.54 -12.85 -20.86
CA LYS A 89 10.76 -12.31 -21.48
C LYS A 89 10.73 -12.52 -23.00
N GLY A 90 11.09 -11.48 -23.75
CA GLY A 90 11.12 -11.49 -25.21
C GLY A 90 9.79 -11.07 -25.87
N ASN A 91 8.72 -10.80 -25.12
CA ASN A 91 7.47 -10.27 -25.68
C ASN A 91 7.56 -8.75 -25.87
N THR A 92 8.36 -8.34 -26.85
CA THR A 92 8.66 -6.93 -27.15
C THR A 92 7.46 -6.16 -27.69
N GLU A 93 6.58 -6.83 -28.44
CA GLU A 93 5.37 -6.23 -28.99
C GLU A 93 4.41 -5.81 -27.87
N LEU A 94 4.11 -6.72 -26.95
CA LEU A 94 3.27 -6.42 -25.78
C LEU A 94 3.90 -5.33 -24.92
N LYS A 95 5.21 -5.39 -24.67
CA LYS A 95 5.93 -4.36 -23.92
C LYS A 95 5.73 -2.99 -24.55
N THR A 96 5.95 -2.88 -25.87
CA THR A 96 5.81 -1.60 -26.59
C THR A 96 4.38 -1.06 -26.52
N ALA A 97 3.38 -1.93 -26.65
CA ALA A 97 1.99 -1.54 -26.53
C ALA A 97 1.65 -1.00 -25.14
N ILE A 98 2.10 -1.70 -24.08
CA ILE A 98 1.90 -1.27 -22.67
C ILE A 98 2.63 0.05 -22.41
N ASP A 99 3.90 0.15 -22.74
CA ASP A 99 4.69 1.37 -22.55
C ASP A 99 4.06 2.57 -23.29
N GLY A 100 3.51 2.34 -24.48
CA GLY A 100 2.82 3.36 -25.27
C GLY A 100 1.54 3.89 -24.63
N VAL A 101 0.89 3.10 -23.78
CA VAL A 101 -0.25 3.55 -22.95
C VAL A 101 0.25 4.26 -21.69
N LEU A 102 1.13 3.61 -20.93
CA LEU A 102 1.63 4.14 -19.66
C LEU A 102 2.33 5.49 -19.80
N SER A 103 3.08 5.71 -20.88
CA SER A 103 3.78 6.97 -21.15
C SER A 103 2.86 8.18 -21.33
N LYS A 104 1.57 7.96 -21.54
CA LYS A 104 0.56 9.02 -21.71
C LYS A 104 -0.23 9.27 -20.42
N MET A 105 -0.06 8.43 -19.42
CA MET A 105 -0.76 8.54 -18.15
C MET A 105 0.00 9.45 -17.19
N THR A 106 -0.74 10.26 -16.48
CA THR A 106 -0.25 11.14 -15.43
C THR A 106 -0.45 10.50 -14.05
N LYS A 107 0.17 11.06 -13.02
CA LYS A 107 -0.08 10.65 -11.63
C LYS A 107 -1.56 10.79 -11.25
N ASP A 108 -2.23 11.82 -11.75
CA ASP A 108 -3.65 12.06 -11.49
C ASP A 108 -4.54 11.00 -12.15
N ASP A 109 -4.17 10.53 -13.36
CA ASP A 109 -4.89 9.43 -14.01
C ASP A 109 -4.82 8.15 -13.18
N PHE A 110 -3.63 7.80 -12.66
CA PHE A 110 -3.47 6.65 -11.77
C PHE A 110 -4.26 6.81 -10.47
N SER A 111 -4.22 7.98 -9.86
CA SER A 111 -4.99 8.26 -8.63
C SER A 111 -6.48 8.10 -8.87
N LYS A 112 -7.00 8.67 -9.96
CA LYS A 112 -8.41 8.53 -10.31
C LYS A 112 -8.81 7.08 -10.57
N MET A 113 -8.02 6.33 -11.33
CA MET A 113 -8.29 4.90 -11.58
C MET A 113 -8.30 4.10 -10.29
N MET A 114 -7.44 4.42 -9.33
CA MET A 114 -7.40 3.77 -8.02
C MET A 114 -8.67 4.09 -7.21
N ASP A 115 -9.07 5.34 -7.15
CA ASP A 115 -10.28 5.76 -6.43
C ASP A 115 -11.53 5.11 -7.06
N ASP A 116 -11.62 5.05 -8.39
CA ASP A 116 -12.70 4.36 -9.11
C ASP A 116 -12.72 2.85 -8.80
N ALA A 117 -11.56 2.21 -8.71
CA ALA A 117 -11.45 0.79 -8.37
C ALA A 117 -11.86 0.51 -6.91
N ILE A 118 -11.45 1.34 -5.97
CA ILE A 118 -11.84 1.23 -4.55
C ILE A 118 -13.36 1.37 -4.40
N ALA A 119 -13.98 2.28 -5.15
CA ALA A 119 -15.43 2.52 -5.08
C ALA A 119 -16.28 1.30 -5.49
N VAL A 120 -15.74 0.40 -6.32
CA VAL A 120 -16.42 -0.81 -6.79
C VAL A 120 -15.87 -2.10 -6.19
N GLN A 121 -14.84 -2.00 -5.35
CA GLN A 121 -14.25 -3.16 -4.71
C GLN A 121 -15.25 -3.82 -3.76
N PRO A 122 -15.49 -5.15 -3.86
CA PRO A 122 -16.29 -5.85 -2.86
C PRO A 122 -15.63 -5.69 -1.49
N LEU A 123 -16.41 -5.26 -0.52
CA LEU A 123 -15.95 -5.28 0.87
C LEU A 123 -15.61 -6.73 1.22
N ALA A 124 -14.37 -6.96 1.67
CA ALA A 124 -13.98 -8.27 2.15
C ALA A 124 -14.88 -8.65 3.33
N SER A 125 -15.71 -9.66 3.12
CA SER A 125 -16.57 -10.26 4.14
C SER A 125 -15.79 -11.25 4.98
#